data_6e8a1e5cefafbeb38adb29932c97298f
#
_entry.id   6e8a1e5cefafbeb38adb29932c97298f
#
_cell.length_a   1.000
_cell.length_b   1.000
_cell.length_c   1.000
_cell.angle_alpha   90.00
_cell.angle_beta   90.00
_cell.angle_gamma   90.00
#
_symmetry.space_group_name_H-M   'P 1'
#
loop_
_entity.id
_entity.type
_entity.pdbx_description
1 polymer ?
#
loop_
_entity_poly.entity_id
_entity_poly.type
_entity_poly.pdbx_seq_one_letter_code
_entity_poly.pdbx_strand_id
1 'polypeptide(L)'
;MPQEHDIWQWQKYGTAWKGVGLYHITLKVSSREPLLGDLVIPDNDPTKAYVERTPLGEALINVMFDTQHRHKEVQILHFTIMPDHLHTIWYVRRPMKRGILSVAQGFWTGAKKLGRTYSYAATVSRENHKEGQNSKNKIASSLFPTVSREDYKGNTLRLQLGDEAYYALSPLFTEKPFIRPMRQYRQLPTTIRYLDMNPQRLATKRLKPGFFRAQEGIEIGGHIYTGIGNLKLLMCDHYMPVHVRRTMVEEAMHGDNKRLRDYMNGCVLAARKGAVMVSPFISDKEKEVMTVLLAEEHPIIYIADNGFHDYYKPSDGLFDAVAEGRVLILSPWEYDAHKRHVTRSECVAMNQMAEEICASSLLPTDSRENDKEENI
;
A
#
# COMPACT_ATOMS: atom_id res chain seq x y z
N MET A 1 -0.21 19.74 31.88
CA MET A 1 0.98 18.95 31.49
C MET A 1 0.83 18.64 30.02
N PRO A 2 1.78 18.95 29.14
CA PRO A 2 1.73 18.47 27.74
C PRO A 2 1.63 16.96 27.81
N GLN A 3 0.69 16.36 27.08
CA GLN A 3 0.61 14.91 26.99
C GLN A 3 1.87 14.41 26.29
N GLU A 4 2.35 13.24 26.67
CA GLU A 4 3.55 12.56 26.08
C GLU A 4 3.53 12.50 24.55
N HIS A 5 2.36 12.72 23.95
CA HIS A 5 2.09 12.73 22.51
C HIS A 5 2.47 14.04 21.81
N ASP A 6 2.73 15.12 22.55
CA ASP A 6 3.10 16.43 22.00
C ASP A 6 4.54 16.49 21.49
N ILE A 7 5.37 15.47 21.80
CA ILE A 7 6.76 15.39 21.30
C ILE A 7 6.84 15.40 19.77
N TRP A 8 5.74 15.04 19.08
CA TRP A 8 5.67 15.00 17.61
C TRP A 8 5.14 16.29 16.98
N GLN A 9 4.72 17.29 17.75
CA GLN A 9 4.17 18.56 17.24
C GLN A 9 5.21 19.41 16.50
N TRP A 10 6.49 19.26 16.83
CA TRP A 10 7.57 19.98 16.16
C TRP A 10 7.82 19.50 14.73
N GLN A 11 7.20 18.42 14.27
CA GLN A 11 7.16 18.01 12.86
C GLN A 11 6.21 18.90 12.02
N LYS A 12 6.02 20.16 12.43
CA LYS A 12 5.29 21.17 11.67
C LYS A 12 6.11 21.67 10.48
N TYR A 13 5.38 22.15 9.47
CA TYR A 13 5.94 22.63 8.20
C TYR A 13 7.24 23.47 8.35
N GLY A 14 8.19 23.23 7.45
CA GLY A 14 9.34 24.09 7.17
C GLY A 14 10.61 23.85 8.00
N THR A 15 10.51 23.59 9.29
CA THR A 15 11.70 23.43 10.19
C THR A 15 11.85 22.04 10.79
N ALA A 16 10.85 21.20 10.65
CA ALA A 16 10.73 19.87 11.26
C ALA A 16 11.87 18.91 10.89
N TRP A 17 12.46 19.07 9.72
CA TRP A 17 13.47 18.16 9.18
C TRP A 17 14.80 18.15 9.91
N LYS A 18 15.05 19.07 10.83
CA LYS A 18 16.26 19.15 11.66
C LYS A 18 16.02 18.67 13.09
N GLY A 19 14.76 18.56 13.49
CA GLY A 19 14.38 18.22 14.85
C GLY A 19 14.31 16.71 15.10
N VAL A 20 14.03 16.38 16.36
CA VAL A 20 13.75 15.00 16.81
C VAL A 20 12.47 14.48 16.14
N GLY A 21 12.38 13.20 15.74
CA GLY A 21 11.15 12.65 15.16
C GLY A 21 11.27 11.33 14.46
N LEU A 22 10.14 10.83 14.02
CA LEU A 22 10.00 9.58 13.30
C LEU A 22 9.74 9.81 11.83
N TYR A 23 10.41 9.05 11.00
CA TYR A 23 10.32 9.14 9.55
C TYR A 23 10.19 7.75 8.94
N HIS A 24 9.17 7.53 8.15
CA HIS A 24 9.05 6.37 7.29
C HIS A 24 9.74 6.68 5.96
N ILE A 25 10.72 5.88 5.60
CA ILE A 25 11.53 6.05 4.40
C ILE A 25 11.34 4.82 3.51
N THR A 26 11.14 5.04 2.22
CA THR A 26 11.01 3.99 1.21
C THR A 26 12.01 4.24 0.10
N LEU A 27 12.79 3.22 -0.25
CA LEU A 27 13.68 3.21 -1.41
C LEU A 27 13.27 2.09 -2.35
N LYS A 28 13.09 2.40 -3.64
CA LYS A 28 12.59 1.45 -4.64
C LYS A 28 13.63 1.16 -5.71
N VAL A 29 13.61 -0.06 -6.23
CA VAL A 29 14.28 -0.43 -7.47
C VAL A 29 13.55 0.25 -8.64
N SER A 30 14.29 0.90 -9.55
CA SER A 30 13.71 1.70 -10.65
C SER A 30 12.88 0.85 -11.61
N SER A 31 13.38 -0.33 -11.96
CA SER A 31 12.71 -1.29 -12.86
C SER A 31 11.56 -2.05 -12.21
N ARG A 32 11.39 -1.95 -10.88
CA ARG A 32 10.46 -2.78 -10.10
C ARG A 32 10.75 -4.28 -10.14
N GLU A 33 11.90 -4.67 -10.66
CA GLU A 33 12.35 -6.06 -10.60
C GLU A 33 12.62 -6.51 -9.16
N PRO A 34 12.39 -7.79 -8.83
CA PRO A 34 12.57 -8.34 -7.48
C PRO A 34 14.04 -8.61 -7.18
N LEU A 35 14.87 -7.55 -7.16
CA LEU A 35 16.32 -7.66 -6.99
C LEU A 35 16.78 -7.76 -5.52
N LEU A 36 15.92 -7.35 -4.57
CA LEU A 36 16.29 -7.27 -3.15
C LEU A 36 15.93 -8.52 -2.36
N GLY A 37 15.03 -9.33 -2.88
CA GLY A 37 14.60 -10.56 -2.22
C GLY A 37 13.57 -11.32 -3.03
N ASP A 38 13.38 -12.59 -2.68
CA ASP A 38 12.39 -13.47 -3.25
C ASP A 38 11.25 -13.70 -2.28
N LEU A 39 10.00 -13.56 -2.75
CA LEU A 39 8.83 -13.88 -1.93
C LEU A 39 8.64 -15.38 -1.85
N VAL A 40 8.77 -15.91 -0.66
CA VAL A 40 8.53 -17.33 -0.32
C VAL A 40 7.14 -17.45 0.31
N ILE A 41 6.34 -18.41 -0.19
CA ILE A 41 4.99 -18.69 0.30
C ILE A 41 4.91 -20.18 0.69
N PRO A 42 5.31 -20.55 1.91
CA PRO A 42 5.24 -21.94 2.36
C PRO A 42 3.81 -22.48 2.29
N ASP A 43 3.65 -23.69 1.82
CA ASP A 43 2.37 -24.43 1.73
C ASP A 43 1.25 -23.67 0.97
N ASN A 44 1.58 -22.69 0.14
CA ASN A 44 0.64 -21.72 -0.43
C ASN A 44 -0.19 -20.95 0.63
N ASP A 45 0.31 -20.84 1.84
CA ASP A 45 -0.32 -20.11 2.93
C ASP A 45 0.25 -18.68 2.98
N PRO A 46 -0.52 -17.65 2.60
CA PRO A 46 -0.03 -16.27 2.59
C PRO A 46 0.31 -15.74 4.00
N THR A 47 -0.25 -16.32 5.06
CA THR A 47 0.03 -15.90 6.44
C THR A 47 1.45 -16.28 6.88
N LYS A 48 2.05 -17.28 6.25
CA LYS A 48 3.43 -17.73 6.48
C LYS A 48 4.45 -17.08 5.55
N ALA A 49 3.99 -16.21 4.66
CA ALA A 49 4.86 -15.64 3.64
C ALA A 49 5.91 -14.69 4.21
N TYR A 50 7.11 -14.79 3.67
CA TYR A 50 8.25 -13.95 4.01
C TYR A 50 9.08 -13.63 2.77
N VAL A 51 10.00 -12.69 2.88
CA VAL A 51 10.96 -12.38 1.82
C VAL A 51 12.33 -12.93 2.21
N GLU A 52 12.82 -13.87 1.40
CA GLU A 52 14.20 -14.33 1.46
C GLU A 52 15.08 -13.30 0.77
N ARG A 53 16.05 -12.76 1.50
CA ARG A 53 16.86 -11.64 1.01
C ARG A 53 17.93 -12.10 0.05
N THR A 54 18.11 -11.37 -1.04
CA THR A 54 19.26 -11.56 -1.92
C THR A 54 20.52 -10.93 -1.30
N PRO A 55 21.72 -11.29 -1.79
CA PRO A 55 22.96 -10.59 -1.40
C PRO A 55 22.90 -9.07 -1.61
N LEU A 56 22.19 -8.59 -2.64
CA LEU A 56 21.96 -7.17 -2.87
C LEU A 56 21.06 -6.56 -1.78
N GLY A 57 20.00 -7.26 -1.37
CA GLY A 57 19.13 -6.86 -0.27
C GLY A 57 19.88 -6.74 1.04
N GLU A 58 20.72 -7.71 1.37
CA GLU A 58 21.58 -7.67 2.57
C GLU A 58 22.62 -6.53 2.50
N ALA A 59 23.24 -6.32 1.35
CA ALA A 59 24.18 -5.20 1.17
C ALA A 59 23.48 -3.84 1.32
N LEU A 60 22.24 -3.69 0.86
CA LEU A 60 21.45 -2.47 1.05
C LEU A 60 21.13 -2.20 2.53
N ILE A 61 20.83 -3.26 3.31
CA ILE A 61 20.66 -3.15 4.76
C ILE A 61 21.94 -2.65 5.42
N ASN A 62 23.09 -3.16 5.00
CA ASN A 62 24.39 -2.72 5.51
C ASN A 62 24.63 -1.22 5.21
N VAL A 63 24.33 -0.75 4.01
CA VAL A 63 24.39 0.69 3.66
C VAL A 63 23.49 1.53 4.55
N MET A 64 22.29 1.03 4.87
CA MET A 64 21.34 1.68 5.77
C MET A 64 21.92 1.79 7.20
N PHE A 65 22.44 0.71 7.76
CA PHE A 65 23.04 0.72 9.10
C PHE A 65 24.34 1.55 9.16
N ASP A 66 25.13 1.58 8.09
CA ASP A 66 26.29 2.48 8.00
C ASP A 66 25.88 3.96 8.10
N THR A 67 24.69 4.31 7.62
CA THR A 67 24.13 5.65 7.79
C THR A 67 23.87 5.96 9.26
N GLN A 68 23.29 5.02 10.02
CA GLN A 68 23.12 5.14 11.47
C GLN A 68 24.47 5.26 12.21
N HIS A 69 25.48 4.49 11.80
CA HIS A 69 26.81 4.57 12.41
C HIS A 69 27.49 5.93 12.22
N ARG A 70 27.27 6.56 11.06
CA ARG A 70 27.83 7.89 10.76
C ARG A 70 27.02 9.04 11.38
N HIS A 71 25.73 8.84 11.60
CA HIS A 71 24.82 9.84 12.15
C HIS A 71 24.25 9.35 13.48
N LYS A 72 24.98 9.63 14.58
CA LYS A 72 24.61 9.17 15.94
C LYS A 72 23.27 9.73 16.46
N GLU A 73 22.76 10.75 15.81
CA GLU A 73 21.42 11.31 16.05
C GLU A 73 20.30 10.40 15.54
N VAL A 74 20.60 9.55 14.55
CA VAL A 74 19.62 8.68 13.88
C VAL A 74 19.70 7.27 14.42
N GLN A 75 18.55 6.70 14.73
CA GLN A 75 18.36 5.29 15.08
C GLN A 75 17.37 4.65 14.14
N ILE A 76 17.72 3.50 13.57
CA ILE A 76 16.79 2.69 12.78
C ILE A 76 15.98 1.85 13.76
N LEU A 77 14.66 2.07 13.79
CA LEU A 77 13.75 1.34 14.68
C LEU A 77 13.22 0.07 14.05
N HIS A 78 12.94 0.13 12.75
CA HIS A 78 12.35 -0.99 12.03
C HIS A 78 12.67 -0.91 10.54
N PHE A 79 12.68 -2.06 9.87
CA PHE A 79 12.79 -2.11 8.41
C PHE A 79 12.20 -3.42 7.86
N THR A 80 11.77 -3.38 6.60
CA THR A 80 11.28 -4.55 5.86
C THR A 80 11.82 -4.48 4.44
N ILE A 81 12.50 -5.53 4.00
CA ILE A 81 12.87 -5.73 2.60
C ILE A 81 11.71 -6.40 1.89
N MET A 82 11.28 -5.77 0.81
CA MET A 82 10.37 -6.33 -0.17
C MET A 82 11.15 -6.68 -1.44
N PRO A 83 10.62 -7.51 -2.34
CA PRO A 83 11.37 -7.91 -3.53
C PRO A 83 11.95 -6.75 -4.34
N ASP A 84 11.24 -5.64 -4.47
CA ASP A 84 11.59 -4.48 -5.31
C ASP A 84 11.80 -3.17 -4.54
N HIS A 85 11.74 -3.20 -3.20
CA HIS A 85 11.91 -1.99 -2.39
C HIS A 85 12.25 -2.28 -0.93
N LEU A 86 12.80 -1.27 -0.25
CA LEU A 86 13.04 -1.25 1.18
C LEU A 86 12.12 -0.23 1.84
N HIS A 87 11.46 -0.63 2.92
CA HIS A 87 10.84 0.26 3.90
C HIS A 87 11.67 0.31 5.17
N THR A 88 11.81 1.50 5.76
CA THR A 88 12.49 1.64 7.05
C THR A 88 11.92 2.80 7.86
N ILE A 89 11.94 2.66 9.19
CA ILE A 89 11.52 3.68 10.15
C ILE A 89 12.73 4.19 10.88
N TRP A 90 13.03 5.48 10.71
CA TRP A 90 14.15 6.16 11.35
C TRP A 90 13.65 7.10 12.44
N TYR A 91 14.28 7.02 13.59
CA TYR A 91 14.08 7.92 14.72
C TYR A 91 15.26 8.87 14.85
N VAL A 92 14.98 10.17 14.72
CA VAL A 92 15.96 11.22 15.05
C VAL A 92 15.82 11.53 16.53
N ARG A 93 16.80 11.11 17.33
CA ARG A 93 16.78 11.19 18.81
C ARG A 93 17.11 12.56 19.39
N ARG A 94 17.81 13.40 18.63
CA ARG A 94 18.25 14.74 19.02
C ARG A 94 18.40 15.62 17.79
N PRO A 95 18.32 16.96 17.95
CA PRO A 95 18.48 17.88 16.84
C PRO A 95 19.78 17.66 16.07
N MET A 96 19.70 17.73 14.75
CA MET A 96 20.82 17.54 13.83
C MET A 96 21.34 18.85 13.29
N LYS A 97 22.64 18.94 13.00
CA LYS A 97 23.23 20.05 12.26
C LYS A 97 22.69 20.10 10.82
N ARG A 98 22.57 18.94 10.19
CA ARG A 98 21.94 18.74 8.86
C ARG A 98 20.59 18.06 9.06
N GLY A 99 19.59 18.44 8.28
CA GLY A 99 18.26 17.82 8.38
C GLY A 99 18.28 16.37 7.91
N ILE A 100 17.23 15.62 8.29
CA ILE A 100 17.04 14.21 7.90
C ILE A 100 17.07 14.01 6.38
N LEU A 101 16.62 14.98 5.60
CA LEU A 101 16.69 14.94 4.14
C LEU A 101 18.12 14.78 3.64
N SER A 102 19.10 15.48 4.26
CA SER A 102 20.52 15.35 3.91
C SER A 102 21.10 13.99 4.31
N VAL A 103 20.65 13.43 5.44
CA VAL A 103 21.07 12.09 5.90
C VAL A 103 20.52 11.02 4.96
N ALA A 104 19.25 11.12 4.60
CA ALA A 104 18.62 10.19 3.64
C ALA A 104 19.22 10.31 2.23
N GLN A 105 19.65 11.52 1.83
CA GLN A 105 20.42 11.73 0.61
C GLN A 105 21.78 10.99 0.65
N GLY A 106 22.44 10.97 1.81
CA GLY A 106 23.67 10.19 2.04
C GLY A 106 23.43 8.69 1.89
N PHE A 107 22.35 8.17 2.48
CA PHE A 107 21.92 6.79 2.32
C PHE A 107 21.64 6.45 0.84
N TRP A 108 20.87 7.26 0.15
CA TRP A 108 20.59 7.08 -1.27
C TRP A 108 21.86 7.11 -2.14
N THR A 109 22.81 7.97 -1.83
CA THR A 109 24.12 8.01 -2.52
C THR A 109 24.87 6.69 -2.33
N GLY A 110 24.86 6.12 -1.13
CA GLY A 110 25.42 4.80 -0.84
C GLY A 110 24.69 3.69 -1.63
N ALA A 111 23.36 3.70 -1.64
CA ALA A 111 22.56 2.76 -2.40
C ALA A 111 22.85 2.84 -3.92
N LYS A 112 23.00 4.05 -4.49
CA LYS A 112 23.36 4.21 -5.90
C LYS A 112 24.74 3.62 -6.23
N LYS A 113 25.72 3.82 -5.33
CA LYS A 113 27.05 3.20 -5.52
C LYS A 113 26.92 1.67 -5.52
N LEU A 114 26.21 1.12 -4.54
CA LEU A 114 25.91 -0.31 -4.48
C LEU A 114 25.23 -0.80 -5.77
N GLY A 115 24.21 -0.09 -6.26
CA GLY A 115 23.49 -0.41 -7.47
C GLY A 115 24.39 -0.46 -8.71
N ARG A 116 25.32 0.49 -8.85
CA ARG A 116 26.29 0.48 -9.96
C ARG A 116 27.26 -0.69 -9.88
N THR A 117 27.76 -1.00 -8.69
CA THR A 117 28.61 -2.18 -8.46
C THR A 117 27.88 -3.46 -8.86
N TYR A 118 26.60 -3.56 -8.49
CA TYR A 118 25.75 -4.68 -8.88
C TYR A 118 25.57 -4.76 -10.40
N SER A 119 25.23 -3.66 -11.08
CA SER A 119 25.04 -3.61 -12.51
C SER A 119 26.31 -4.01 -13.26
N TYR A 120 27.47 -3.54 -12.82
CA TYR A 120 28.76 -3.91 -13.38
C TYR A 120 29.04 -5.42 -13.25
N ALA A 121 28.92 -5.98 -12.06
CA ALA A 121 29.11 -7.40 -11.81
C ALA A 121 28.18 -8.26 -12.66
N ALA A 122 26.91 -7.87 -12.81
CA ALA A 122 25.94 -8.55 -13.66
C ALA A 122 26.32 -8.50 -15.17
N THR A 123 26.92 -7.39 -15.64
CA THR A 123 27.39 -7.25 -17.02
C THR A 123 28.59 -8.15 -17.29
N VAL A 124 29.61 -8.09 -16.45
CA VAL A 124 30.82 -8.92 -16.57
C VAL A 124 30.46 -10.42 -16.58
N SER A 125 29.53 -10.81 -15.75
CA SER A 125 29.07 -12.19 -15.70
C SER A 125 28.34 -12.64 -16.96
N ARG A 126 27.55 -11.75 -17.58
CA ARG A 126 26.88 -12.06 -18.87
C ARG A 126 27.86 -12.19 -20.02
N GLU A 127 28.94 -11.43 -20.00
CA GLU A 127 30.01 -11.50 -21.00
C GLU A 127 30.79 -12.81 -20.89
N ASN A 128 31.20 -13.19 -19.70
CA ASN A 128 31.88 -14.46 -19.42
C ASN A 128 31.01 -15.70 -19.70
N HIS A 129 29.68 -15.58 -19.68
CA HIS A 129 28.78 -16.71 -19.99
C HIS A 129 28.39 -16.84 -21.48
N LYS A 130 28.63 -15.84 -22.30
CA LYS A 130 28.51 -16.00 -23.76
C LYS A 130 29.54 -16.95 -24.32
N GLU A 131 30.60 -17.24 -23.58
CA GLU A 131 31.65 -18.19 -23.91
C GLU A 131 31.41 -19.64 -23.41
N GLY A 132 30.33 -19.93 -22.62
CA GLY A 132 30.09 -21.27 -22.12
C GLY A 132 28.68 -21.50 -21.53
N GLN A 133 27.95 -22.35 -22.15
CA GLN A 133 26.60 -22.89 -21.95
C GLN A 133 25.94 -22.94 -20.54
N ASN A 134 24.63 -22.60 -20.52
CA ASN A 134 23.49 -23.16 -19.76
C ASN A 134 23.50 -23.14 -18.21
N SER A 135 22.81 -22.16 -17.62
CA SER A 135 21.96 -22.33 -16.43
C SER A 135 21.30 -21.00 -16.01
N LYS A 136 20.04 -20.76 -16.38
CA LYS A 136 19.34 -19.48 -16.16
C LYS A 136 18.93 -19.18 -14.70
N ASN A 137 18.97 -20.11 -13.76
CA ASN A 137 18.43 -19.94 -12.39
C ASN A 137 19.43 -20.08 -11.23
N LYS A 138 20.70 -20.40 -11.46
CA LYS A 138 21.73 -20.48 -10.41
C LYS A 138 22.68 -19.28 -10.37
N ILE A 139 22.54 -18.36 -11.31
CA ILE A 139 23.53 -17.32 -11.59
C ILE A 139 23.45 -16.16 -10.60
N ALA A 140 22.26 -15.83 -10.08
CA ALA A 140 22.11 -14.71 -9.16
C ALA A 140 22.77 -14.94 -7.79
N SER A 141 22.79 -16.18 -7.29
CA SER A 141 23.34 -16.48 -5.95
C SER A 141 24.85 -16.79 -5.93
N SER A 142 25.45 -17.19 -7.06
CA SER A 142 26.88 -17.51 -7.12
C SER A 142 27.78 -16.37 -7.61
N LEU A 143 27.20 -15.29 -8.10
CA LEU A 143 27.92 -14.17 -8.75
C LEU A 143 28.17 -12.97 -7.84
N PHE A 144 27.62 -12.95 -6.64
CA PHE A 144 28.03 -12.01 -5.63
C PHE A 144 28.97 -12.71 -4.66
N PRO A 145 30.28 -12.63 -4.85
CA PRO A 145 31.16 -12.68 -3.72
C PRO A 145 30.60 -11.61 -2.76
N THR A 146 30.46 -11.95 -1.50
CA THR A 146 30.08 -11.02 -0.43
C THR A 146 30.65 -9.64 -0.74
N VAL A 147 29.80 -8.74 -1.28
CA VAL A 147 30.25 -7.36 -1.58
C VAL A 147 30.69 -6.82 -0.23
N SER A 148 31.99 -6.78 -0.02
CA SER A 148 32.54 -6.42 1.29
C SER A 148 32.12 -4.99 1.60
N ARG A 149 32.02 -4.69 2.89
CA ARG A 149 31.76 -3.32 3.36
C ARG A 149 32.71 -2.30 2.72
N GLU A 150 33.87 -2.74 2.30
CA GLU A 150 34.89 -1.90 1.65
C GLU A 150 34.61 -1.64 0.19
N ASP A 151 33.98 -2.57 -0.54
CA ASP A 151 33.69 -2.45 -1.96
C ASP A 151 32.70 -1.34 -2.31
N TYR A 152 31.71 -1.07 -1.44
CA TYR A 152 30.79 0.06 -1.64
C TYR A 152 31.17 1.33 -0.89
N LYS A 153 32.14 1.28 0.05
CA LYS A 153 32.69 2.48 0.71
C LYS A 153 33.71 3.19 -0.16
N GLY A 154 34.45 2.44 -0.97
CA GLY A 154 35.49 2.97 -1.84
C GLY A 154 34.96 3.51 -3.15
N ASN A 155 35.67 4.43 -3.77
CA ASN A 155 35.53 4.76 -5.17
C ASN A 155 36.24 3.73 -6.06
N THR A 156 36.49 2.52 -5.57
CA THR A 156 37.32 1.50 -6.21
C THR A 156 36.84 1.21 -7.63
N LEU A 157 35.56 0.91 -7.79
CA LEU A 157 34.99 0.67 -9.11
C LEU A 157 35.06 1.92 -10.01
N ARG A 158 34.85 3.11 -9.46
CA ARG A 158 34.93 4.38 -10.19
C ARG A 158 36.39 4.67 -10.64
N LEU A 159 37.36 4.35 -9.80
CA LEU A 159 38.78 4.50 -10.13
C LEU A 159 39.22 3.49 -11.20
N GLN A 160 38.65 2.28 -11.17
CA GLN A 160 38.94 1.23 -12.16
C GLN A 160 38.35 1.54 -13.54
N LEU A 161 37.12 2.04 -13.62
CA LEU A 161 36.39 2.27 -14.85
C LEU A 161 36.61 3.66 -15.44
N GLY A 162 37.00 4.63 -14.63
CA GLY A 162 36.92 6.05 -14.95
C GLY A 162 35.51 6.61 -14.79
N ASP A 163 35.40 7.94 -14.78
CA ASP A 163 34.14 8.62 -14.47
C ASP A 163 33.03 8.34 -15.51
N GLU A 164 33.36 8.40 -16.79
CA GLU A 164 32.38 8.21 -17.88
C GLU A 164 31.73 6.82 -17.81
N ALA A 165 32.51 5.75 -17.80
CA ALA A 165 32.02 4.38 -17.74
C ALA A 165 31.28 4.09 -16.43
N TYR A 166 31.78 4.63 -15.30
CA TYR A 166 31.10 4.46 -14.00
C TYR A 166 29.72 5.11 -13.96
N TYR A 167 29.56 6.33 -14.48
CA TYR A 167 28.27 7.01 -14.48
C TYR A 167 27.31 6.51 -15.56
N ALA A 168 27.79 5.80 -16.57
CA ALA A 168 26.96 5.08 -17.53
C ALA A 168 26.26 3.85 -16.92
N LEU A 169 26.79 3.29 -15.81
CA LEU A 169 26.15 2.18 -15.12
C LEU A 169 24.82 2.61 -14.47
N SER A 170 23.79 1.79 -14.61
CA SER A 170 22.48 2.01 -13.97
C SER A 170 22.62 2.07 -12.44
N PRO A 171 22.05 3.09 -11.77
CA PRO A 171 22.06 3.17 -10.32
C PRO A 171 21.09 2.18 -9.65
N LEU A 172 20.29 1.44 -10.36
CA LEU A 172 19.22 0.51 -9.96
C LEU A 172 18.08 1.11 -9.14
N PHE A 173 18.33 2.12 -8.30
CA PHE A 173 17.35 2.71 -7.40
C PHE A 173 16.75 4.00 -7.97
N THR A 174 15.48 4.27 -7.61
CA THR A 174 14.78 5.51 -7.99
C THR A 174 15.56 6.76 -7.60
N GLU A 175 15.22 7.90 -8.19
CA GLU A 175 15.97 9.15 -8.06
C GLU A 175 16.18 9.60 -6.60
N LYS A 176 15.15 9.47 -5.76
CA LYS A 176 15.22 9.84 -4.35
C LYS A 176 14.39 8.89 -3.50
N PRO A 177 14.82 8.62 -2.25
CA PRO A 177 13.97 7.91 -1.32
C PRO A 177 12.73 8.76 -0.99
N PHE A 178 11.58 8.11 -0.90
CA PHE A 178 10.37 8.75 -0.38
C PHE A 178 10.47 8.84 1.14
N ILE A 179 10.26 10.03 1.70
CA ILE A 179 10.38 10.28 3.14
C ILE A 179 9.08 10.89 3.65
N ARG A 180 8.45 10.24 4.60
CA ARG A 180 7.22 10.68 5.23
C ARG A 180 7.41 10.85 6.74
N PRO A 181 7.28 12.08 7.30
CA PRO A 181 7.31 12.27 8.74
C PRO A 181 6.03 11.69 9.39
N MET A 182 6.18 11.07 10.54
CA MET A 182 5.05 10.68 11.37
C MET A 182 4.65 11.86 12.25
N ARG A 183 3.36 12.18 12.28
CA ARG A 183 2.81 13.35 12.98
C ARG A 183 2.14 13.00 14.31
N GLN A 184 1.85 11.72 14.51
CA GLN A 184 1.14 11.22 15.69
C GLN A 184 1.80 9.95 16.21
N TYR A 185 1.89 9.80 17.50
CA TYR A 185 2.47 8.61 18.15
C TYR A 185 1.81 7.31 17.68
N ARG A 186 0.49 7.31 17.53
CA ARG A 186 -0.28 6.14 17.05
C ARG A 186 0.13 5.64 15.65
N GLN A 187 0.78 6.47 14.85
CA GLN A 187 1.28 6.07 13.53
C GLN A 187 2.43 5.06 13.61
N LEU A 188 3.23 5.08 14.66
CA LEU A 188 4.38 4.17 14.77
C LEU A 188 3.96 2.69 14.83
N PRO A 189 3.15 2.23 15.80
CA PRO A 189 2.74 0.82 15.87
C PRO A 189 1.95 0.39 14.63
N THR A 190 1.09 1.26 14.09
CA THR A 190 0.36 0.98 12.86
C THR A 190 1.29 0.80 11.66
N THR A 191 2.33 1.65 11.54
CA THR A 191 3.29 1.53 10.45
C THR A 191 4.16 0.29 10.60
N ILE A 192 4.62 -0.05 11.81
CA ILE A 192 5.38 -1.28 12.06
C ILE A 192 4.55 -2.49 11.63
N ARG A 193 3.32 -2.61 12.12
CA ARG A 193 2.41 -3.69 11.72
C ARG A 193 2.19 -3.75 10.21
N TYR A 194 2.00 -2.59 9.56
CA TYR A 194 1.89 -2.52 8.11
C TYR A 194 3.13 -3.08 7.40
N LEU A 195 4.34 -2.74 7.87
CA LEU A 195 5.60 -3.21 7.30
C LEU A 195 5.77 -4.73 7.49
N ASP A 196 5.45 -5.24 8.67
CA ASP A 196 5.55 -6.67 9.00
C ASP A 196 4.62 -7.52 8.14
N MET A 197 3.43 -7.00 7.84
CA MET A 197 2.43 -7.71 7.03
C MET A 197 2.61 -7.55 5.51
N ASN A 198 3.58 -6.75 5.05
CA ASN A 198 3.76 -6.54 3.61
C ASN A 198 4.07 -7.82 2.82
N PRO A 199 4.93 -8.77 3.29
CA PRO A 199 5.15 -10.04 2.59
C PRO A 199 3.86 -10.86 2.45
N GLN A 200 3.08 -10.98 3.53
CA GLN A 200 1.82 -11.73 3.54
C GLN A 200 0.79 -11.12 2.58
N ARG A 201 0.70 -9.79 2.55
CA ARG A 201 -0.18 -9.08 1.61
C ARG A 201 0.26 -9.24 0.15
N LEU A 202 1.56 -9.23 -0.11
CA LEU A 202 2.07 -9.51 -1.45
C LEU A 202 1.76 -10.95 -1.87
N ALA A 203 1.92 -11.91 -0.97
CA ALA A 203 1.55 -13.30 -1.17
C ALA A 203 0.06 -13.45 -1.48
N THR A 204 -0.79 -12.82 -0.69
CA THR A 204 -2.25 -12.80 -0.89
C THR A 204 -2.62 -12.27 -2.27
N LYS A 205 -2.02 -11.15 -2.71
CA LYS A 205 -2.24 -10.61 -4.06
C LYS A 205 -1.80 -11.57 -5.16
N ARG A 206 -0.71 -12.31 -4.96
CA ARG A 206 -0.24 -13.31 -5.95
C ARG A 206 -1.14 -14.54 -6.01
N LEU A 207 -1.66 -15.00 -4.88
CA LEU A 207 -2.52 -16.16 -4.81
C LEU A 207 -3.97 -15.88 -5.23
N LYS A 208 -4.43 -14.64 -5.05
CA LYS A 208 -5.80 -14.19 -5.36
C LYS A 208 -5.82 -12.99 -6.31
N PRO A 209 -5.19 -13.07 -7.49
CA PRO A 209 -5.05 -11.92 -8.38
C PRO A 209 -6.39 -11.36 -8.86
N GLY A 210 -7.42 -12.19 -9.00
CA GLY A 210 -8.76 -11.80 -9.42
C GLY A 210 -9.44 -10.78 -8.50
N PHE A 211 -9.14 -10.80 -7.19
CA PHE A 211 -9.70 -9.86 -6.23
C PHE A 211 -8.95 -8.52 -6.16
N PHE A 212 -7.75 -8.45 -6.71
CA PHE A 212 -6.93 -7.23 -6.65
C PHE A 212 -6.69 -6.58 -8.00
N ARG A 213 -7.23 -7.15 -9.06
CA ARG A 213 -7.19 -6.56 -10.40
C ARG A 213 -8.41 -5.66 -10.58
N ALA A 214 -8.19 -4.44 -11.05
CA ALA A 214 -9.26 -3.54 -11.45
C ALA A 214 -10.01 -4.14 -12.65
N GLN A 215 -11.32 -4.17 -12.57
CA GLN A 215 -12.24 -4.60 -13.63
C GLN A 215 -13.06 -3.39 -14.05
N GLU A 216 -12.96 -3.02 -15.32
CA GLU A 216 -13.62 -1.86 -15.90
C GLU A 216 -14.96 -2.26 -16.55
N GLY A 217 -15.80 -1.28 -16.82
CA GLY A 217 -17.03 -1.48 -17.58
C GLY A 217 -18.16 -2.15 -16.80
N ILE A 218 -18.20 -2.03 -15.47
CA ILE A 218 -19.29 -2.56 -14.64
C ILE A 218 -20.46 -1.58 -14.70
N GLU A 219 -21.54 -1.94 -15.37
CA GLU A 219 -22.73 -1.11 -15.52
C GLU A 219 -23.76 -1.41 -14.42
N ILE A 220 -24.13 -0.38 -13.64
CA ILE A 220 -25.16 -0.48 -12.59
C ILE A 220 -25.91 0.86 -12.53
N GLY A 221 -27.27 0.83 -12.62
CA GLY A 221 -28.10 2.02 -12.44
C GLY A 221 -27.82 3.14 -13.45
N GLY A 222 -27.31 2.81 -14.64
CA GLY A 222 -26.94 3.81 -15.66
C GLY A 222 -25.55 4.43 -15.47
N HIS A 223 -24.80 4.00 -14.47
CA HIS A 223 -23.41 4.40 -14.24
C HIS A 223 -22.44 3.28 -14.61
N ILE A 224 -21.24 3.67 -15.08
CA ILE A 224 -20.14 2.75 -15.38
C ILE A 224 -19.11 2.85 -14.25
N TYR A 225 -18.75 1.71 -13.69
CA TYR A 225 -17.78 1.61 -12.60
C TYR A 225 -16.55 0.81 -13.00
N THR A 226 -15.44 1.14 -12.37
CA THR A 226 -14.30 0.24 -12.22
C THR A 226 -14.37 -0.39 -10.84
N GLY A 227 -14.20 -1.71 -10.74
CA GLY A 227 -14.33 -2.47 -9.50
C GLY A 227 -13.07 -3.23 -9.11
N ILE A 228 -12.81 -3.34 -7.79
CA ILE A 228 -11.78 -4.20 -7.20
C ILE A 228 -12.42 -5.00 -6.06
N GLY A 229 -12.26 -6.31 -6.07
CA GLY A 229 -12.81 -7.20 -5.06
C GLY A 229 -13.73 -8.26 -5.63
N ASN A 230 -14.71 -8.67 -4.86
CA ASN A 230 -15.62 -9.75 -5.21
C ASN A 230 -16.85 -9.24 -5.96
N LEU A 231 -16.84 -9.34 -7.29
CA LEU A 231 -18.00 -8.96 -8.13
C LEU A 231 -19.26 -9.79 -7.86
N LYS A 232 -19.14 -10.99 -7.26
CA LYS A 232 -20.32 -11.78 -6.91
C LYS A 232 -21.22 -11.09 -5.88
N LEU A 233 -20.69 -10.10 -5.16
CA LEU A 233 -21.48 -9.27 -4.25
C LEU A 233 -22.54 -8.43 -4.99
N LEU A 234 -22.45 -8.24 -6.31
CA LEU A 234 -23.48 -7.61 -7.14
C LEU A 234 -24.64 -8.55 -7.50
N MET A 235 -24.53 -9.82 -7.13
CA MET A 235 -25.54 -10.86 -7.43
C MET A 235 -26.29 -11.31 -6.16
N CYS A 236 -26.22 -10.55 -5.09
CA CYS A 236 -26.94 -10.84 -3.85
C CYS A 236 -28.38 -10.32 -3.93
N ASP A 237 -29.27 -10.94 -3.18
CA ASP A 237 -30.71 -10.60 -3.21
C ASP A 237 -31.06 -9.47 -2.24
N HIS A 238 -30.19 -9.14 -1.30
CA HIS A 238 -30.52 -8.21 -0.24
C HIS A 238 -29.40 -7.20 0.01
N TYR A 239 -29.71 -5.93 -0.22
CA TYR A 239 -28.79 -4.81 0.00
C TYR A 239 -29.42 -3.75 0.91
N MET A 240 -28.57 -3.00 1.59
CA MET A 240 -29.01 -1.85 2.37
C MET A 240 -28.00 -0.70 2.26
N PRO A 241 -28.44 0.53 1.87
CA PRO A 241 -27.56 1.67 1.86
C PRO A 241 -27.24 2.15 3.28
N VAL A 242 -25.98 2.51 3.55
CA VAL A 242 -25.59 3.19 4.78
C VAL A 242 -25.37 4.67 4.50
N HIS A 243 -26.32 5.49 4.94
CA HIS A 243 -26.29 6.93 4.77
C HIS A 243 -26.76 7.62 6.03
N VAL A 244 -25.84 8.15 6.83
CA VAL A 244 -26.12 8.90 8.07
C VAL A 244 -26.46 10.34 7.70
N ARG A 245 -27.75 10.71 7.82
CA ARG A 245 -28.20 12.07 7.52
C ARG A 245 -27.64 13.06 8.54
N ARG A 246 -27.27 14.23 8.04
CA ARG A 246 -26.73 15.33 8.87
C ARG A 246 -27.65 15.71 10.03
N THR A 247 -28.96 15.71 9.81
CA THR A 247 -29.96 16.00 10.83
C THR A 247 -29.87 15.05 12.02
N MET A 248 -29.61 13.76 11.82
CA MET A 248 -29.43 12.79 12.92
C MET A 248 -28.20 13.10 13.76
N VAL A 249 -27.12 13.60 13.13
CA VAL A 249 -25.89 14.00 13.83
C VAL A 249 -26.11 15.29 14.61
N GLU A 250 -26.83 16.26 14.05
CA GLU A 250 -27.19 17.51 14.70
C GLU A 250 -28.10 17.26 15.92
N GLU A 251 -29.12 16.43 15.79
CA GLU A 251 -29.98 16.00 16.91
C GLU A 251 -29.13 15.37 18.03
N ALA A 252 -28.19 14.49 17.68
CA ALA A 252 -27.31 13.85 18.66
C ALA A 252 -26.37 14.84 19.36
N MET A 253 -25.91 15.89 18.70
CA MET A 253 -25.10 16.96 19.28
C MET A 253 -25.90 17.80 20.28
N HIS A 254 -27.24 17.88 20.11
CA HIS A 254 -28.16 18.56 21.04
C HIS A 254 -28.69 17.65 22.17
N GLY A 255 -28.12 16.44 22.31
CA GLY A 255 -28.44 15.51 23.41
C GLY A 255 -29.41 14.39 23.04
N ASP A 256 -30.11 14.45 21.92
CA ASP A 256 -30.94 13.34 21.41
C ASP A 256 -30.17 12.44 20.44
N ASN A 257 -29.45 11.48 20.99
CA ASN A 257 -28.66 10.52 20.21
C ASN A 257 -29.44 9.22 19.88
N LYS A 258 -30.70 9.10 20.26
CA LYS A 258 -31.48 7.86 20.12
C LYS A 258 -31.64 7.48 18.64
N ARG A 259 -32.11 8.42 17.82
CA ARG A 259 -32.36 8.19 16.39
C ARG A 259 -31.08 7.78 15.63
N LEU A 260 -29.96 8.46 15.92
CA LEU A 260 -28.66 8.12 15.31
C LEU A 260 -28.19 6.71 15.70
N ARG A 261 -28.25 6.41 17.00
CA ARG A 261 -27.87 5.11 17.55
C ARG A 261 -28.76 3.98 17.00
N ASP A 262 -30.08 4.18 16.98
CA ASP A 262 -31.02 3.19 16.47
C ASP A 262 -30.79 2.92 14.98
N TYR A 263 -30.49 3.95 14.17
CA TYR A 263 -30.13 3.80 12.77
C TYR A 263 -28.83 3.01 12.59
N MET A 264 -27.74 3.38 13.30
CA MET A 264 -26.45 2.69 13.20
C MET A 264 -26.57 1.22 13.63
N ASN A 265 -27.29 0.95 14.73
CA ASN A 265 -27.60 -0.42 15.18
C ASN A 265 -28.44 -1.18 14.14
N GLY A 266 -29.41 -0.50 13.51
CA GLY A 266 -30.23 -1.07 12.43
C GLY A 266 -29.38 -1.55 11.23
N CYS A 267 -28.37 -0.76 10.83
CA CYS A 267 -27.43 -1.16 9.79
C CYS A 267 -26.68 -2.45 10.15
N VAL A 268 -26.13 -2.54 11.37
CA VAL A 268 -25.41 -3.73 11.83
C VAL A 268 -26.36 -4.93 11.93
N LEU A 269 -27.57 -4.75 12.43
CA LEU A 269 -28.57 -5.81 12.51
C LEU A 269 -29.03 -6.32 11.14
N ALA A 270 -29.12 -5.43 10.13
CA ALA A 270 -29.40 -5.82 8.76
C ALA A 270 -28.28 -6.67 8.17
N ALA A 271 -27.02 -6.27 8.39
CA ALA A 271 -25.86 -7.03 7.97
C ALA A 271 -25.81 -8.43 8.61
N ARG A 272 -26.09 -8.53 9.90
CA ARG A 272 -26.21 -9.82 10.62
C ARG A 272 -27.34 -10.72 10.07
N LYS A 273 -28.34 -10.13 9.41
CA LYS A 273 -29.39 -10.86 8.70
C LYS A 273 -29.03 -11.19 7.26
N GLY A 274 -27.82 -10.91 6.83
CA GLY A 274 -27.27 -11.26 5.51
C GLY A 274 -27.37 -10.14 4.47
N ALA A 275 -27.75 -8.92 4.82
CA ALA A 275 -27.71 -7.81 3.89
C ALA A 275 -26.27 -7.40 3.52
N VAL A 276 -26.03 -7.14 2.24
CA VAL A 276 -24.81 -6.49 1.78
C VAL A 276 -24.97 -4.98 1.98
N MET A 277 -24.06 -4.39 2.76
CA MET A 277 -24.13 -2.97 3.06
C MET A 277 -23.41 -2.16 1.99
N VAL A 278 -24.09 -1.15 1.43
CA VAL A 278 -23.58 -0.34 0.30
C VAL A 278 -23.41 1.10 0.75
N SER A 279 -22.21 1.67 0.63
CA SER A 279 -21.97 3.07 1.02
C SER A 279 -20.62 3.59 0.53
N PRO A 280 -20.47 4.91 0.33
CA PRO A 280 -19.18 5.57 0.27
C PRO A 280 -18.52 5.77 1.64
N PHE A 281 -19.19 5.51 2.75
CA PHE A 281 -18.70 5.65 4.13
C PHE A 281 -17.92 6.97 4.37
N ILE A 282 -18.53 8.10 4.01
CA ILE A 282 -17.88 9.42 4.01
C ILE A 282 -17.80 10.00 5.42
N SER A 283 -18.93 9.99 6.15
CA SER A 283 -19.02 10.58 7.48
C SER A 283 -18.35 9.70 8.54
N ASP A 284 -17.92 10.32 9.65
CA ASP A 284 -17.30 9.56 10.75
C ASP A 284 -18.25 8.50 11.31
N LYS A 285 -19.55 8.77 11.33
CA LYS A 285 -20.57 7.81 11.81
C LYS A 285 -20.76 6.63 10.85
N GLU A 286 -20.70 6.87 9.56
CA GLU A 286 -20.70 5.78 8.57
C GLU A 286 -19.41 4.93 8.66
N LYS A 287 -18.25 5.55 8.91
CA LYS A 287 -16.99 4.84 9.16
C LYS A 287 -17.03 4.01 10.44
N GLU A 288 -17.72 4.48 11.50
CA GLU A 288 -17.97 3.68 12.70
C GLU A 288 -18.77 2.42 12.35
N VAL A 289 -19.86 2.54 11.57
CA VAL A 289 -20.62 1.40 11.06
C VAL A 289 -19.72 0.46 10.24
N MET A 290 -18.96 0.99 9.27
CA MET A 290 -18.02 0.18 8.46
C MET A 290 -17.01 -0.58 9.33
N THR A 291 -16.51 0.05 10.39
CA THR A 291 -15.56 -0.59 11.31
C THR A 291 -16.16 -1.81 11.99
N VAL A 292 -17.42 -1.72 12.42
CA VAL A 292 -18.15 -2.85 13.03
C VAL A 292 -18.40 -3.94 11.98
N LEU A 293 -18.88 -3.55 10.78
CA LEU A 293 -19.15 -4.50 9.68
C LEU A 293 -17.90 -5.30 9.30
N LEU A 294 -16.74 -4.64 9.19
CA LEU A 294 -15.47 -5.30 8.89
C LEU A 294 -15.01 -6.21 10.04
N ALA A 295 -15.19 -5.78 11.29
CA ALA A 295 -14.83 -6.56 12.47
C ALA A 295 -15.70 -7.82 12.66
N GLU A 296 -16.98 -7.73 12.29
CA GLU A 296 -17.94 -8.85 12.31
C GLU A 296 -17.96 -9.64 10.99
N GLU A 297 -17.02 -9.36 10.08
CA GLU A 297 -16.83 -10.07 8.80
C GLU A 297 -18.03 -10.01 7.84
N HIS A 298 -18.83 -8.94 7.92
CA HIS A 298 -19.98 -8.76 7.01
C HIS A 298 -19.57 -8.24 5.63
N PRO A 299 -20.32 -8.62 4.57
CA PRO A 299 -20.04 -8.17 3.22
C PRO A 299 -20.43 -6.70 3.01
N ILE A 300 -19.58 -5.96 2.30
CA ILE A 300 -19.82 -4.57 1.95
C ILE A 300 -19.48 -4.27 0.48
N ILE A 301 -20.23 -3.33 -0.11
CA ILE A 301 -19.87 -2.64 -1.35
C ILE A 301 -19.47 -1.22 -0.97
N TYR A 302 -18.21 -0.88 -1.18
CA TYR A 302 -17.64 0.42 -0.88
C TYR A 302 -17.54 1.26 -2.16
N ILE A 303 -18.14 2.46 -2.18
CA ILE A 303 -18.02 3.40 -3.30
C ILE A 303 -16.85 4.34 -3.02
N ALA A 304 -15.79 4.20 -3.81
CA ALA A 304 -14.59 5.02 -3.68
C ALA A 304 -14.78 6.41 -4.30
N ASP A 305 -14.15 7.40 -3.69
CA ASP A 305 -14.20 8.80 -4.11
C ASP A 305 -13.21 9.17 -5.22
N ASN A 306 -12.34 8.24 -5.61
CA ASN A 306 -11.35 8.40 -6.68
C ASN A 306 -11.20 7.09 -7.46
N GLY A 307 -10.69 7.16 -8.69
CA GLY A 307 -10.33 6.00 -9.48
C GLY A 307 -9.13 5.23 -8.92
N PHE A 308 -8.78 4.15 -9.59
CA PHE A 308 -7.68 3.28 -9.19
C PHE A 308 -6.45 3.54 -10.06
N HIS A 309 -5.30 3.76 -9.45
CA HIS A 309 -4.01 3.79 -10.14
C HIS A 309 -3.48 2.36 -10.34
N ASP A 310 -2.52 2.16 -11.24
CA ASP A 310 -2.01 0.84 -11.67
C ASP A 310 -1.58 -0.10 -10.53
N TYR A 311 -1.14 0.44 -9.41
CA TYR A 311 -0.69 -0.33 -8.25
C TYR A 311 -1.59 -0.10 -7.03
N TYR A 312 -2.88 0.16 -7.29
CA TYR A 312 -3.82 0.41 -6.19
C TYR A 312 -3.82 -0.74 -5.18
N LYS A 313 -3.84 -0.35 -3.92
CA LYS A 313 -3.94 -1.27 -2.78
C LYS A 313 -4.97 -0.69 -1.81
N PRO A 314 -6.01 -1.45 -1.49
CA PRO A 314 -6.95 -1.05 -0.44
C PRO A 314 -6.25 -0.74 0.88
N SER A 315 -6.84 0.10 1.72
CA SER A 315 -6.36 0.31 3.09
C SER A 315 -6.38 -0.99 3.90
N ASP A 316 -5.62 -1.05 4.98
CA ASP A 316 -5.37 -2.30 5.70
C ASP A 316 -6.62 -3.11 6.05
N GLY A 317 -7.65 -2.49 6.64
CA GLY A 317 -8.89 -3.18 7.00
C GLY A 317 -9.68 -3.67 5.77
N LEU A 318 -9.70 -2.88 4.70
CA LEU A 318 -10.35 -3.26 3.44
C LEU A 318 -9.55 -4.30 2.68
N PHE A 319 -8.20 -4.29 2.77
CA PHE A 319 -7.35 -5.24 2.08
C PHE A 319 -7.67 -6.68 2.49
N ASP A 320 -7.72 -6.94 3.80
CA ASP A 320 -7.98 -8.26 4.33
C ASP A 320 -9.39 -8.73 3.94
N ALA A 321 -10.39 -7.87 4.07
CA ALA A 321 -11.77 -8.16 3.67
C ALA A 321 -11.95 -8.37 2.14
N VAL A 322 -11.19 -7.64 1.29
CA VAL A 322 -11.12 -7.91 -0.16
C VAL A 322 -10.50 -9.29 -0.42
N ALA A 323 -9.41 -9.62 0.26
CA ALA A 323 -8.74 -10.92 0.15
C ALA A 323 -9.64 -12.10 0.52
N GLU A 324 -10.55 -11.89 1.46
CA GLU A 324 -11.56 -12.87 1.91
C GLU A 324 -12.81 -12.91 1.03
N GLY A 325 -12.91 -11.99 0.05
CA GLY A 325 -14.04 -11.91 -0.86
C GLY A 325 -15.29 -11.27 -0.27
N ARG A 326 -15.16 -10.58 0.86
CA ARG A 326 -16.26 -9.89 1.57
C ARG A 326 -16.45 -8.44 1.13
N VAL A 327 -15.53 -7.90 0.32
CA VAL A 327 -15.58 -6.50 -0.11
C VAL A 327 -15.52 -6.40 -1.64
N LEU A 328 -16.35 -5.53 -2.18
CA LEU A 328 -16.25 -4.98 -3.51
C LEU A 328 -16.06 -3.46 -3.39
N ILE A 329 -15.02 -2.92 -3.98
CA ILE A 329 -14.77 -1.48 -4.06
C ILE A 329 -15.13 -1.05 -5.48
N LEU A 330 -16.08 -0.15 -5.62
CA LEU A 330 -16.51 0.43 -6.90
C LEU A 330 -16.06 1.89 -6.98
N SER A 331 -15.57 2.31 -8.13
CA SER A 331 -15.33 3.72 -8.43
C SER A 331 -15.96 4.12 -9.75
N PRO A 332 -16.79 5.18 -9.78
CA PRO A 332 -17.31 5.76 -11.01
C PRO A 332 -16.34 6.80 -11.62
N TRP A 333 -15.19 7.01 -11.02
CA TRP A 333 -14.25 8.07 -11.37
C TRP A 333 -13.01 7.53 -12.08
N GLU A 334 -12.44 8.34 -12.97
CA GLU A 334 -11.06 8.19 -13.38
C GLU A 334 -10.10 8.56 -12.24
N TYR A 335 -8.89 8.00 -12.26
CA TYR A 335 -7.90 8.30 -11.22
C TYR A 335 -7.34 9.73 -11.35
N ASP A 336 -7.50 10.51 -10.30
CA ASP A 336 -6.88 11.83 -10.15
C ASP A 336 -5.82 11.83 -9.04
N ALA A 337 -4.54 11.94 -9.42
CA ALA A 337 -3.40 12.01 -8.50
C ALA A 337 -3.38 13.30 -7.64
N HIS A 338 -4.09 14.35 -8.07
CA HIS A 338 -4.13 15.66 -7.40
C HIS A 338 -5.32 15.82 -6.46
N LYS A 339 -6.27 14.90 -6.49
CA LYS A 339 -7.46 14.94 -5.62
C LYS A 339 -7.06 14.94 -4.14
N ARG A 340 -7.53 15.92 -3.38
CA ARG A 340 -7.23 16.09 -1.95
C ARG A 340 -8.48 16.01 -1.07
N HIS A 341 -9.63 16.34 -1.60
CA HIS A 341 -10.89 16.43 -0.87
C HIS A 341 -12.03 15.88 -1.70
N VAL A 342 -13.04 15.38 -1.03
CA VAL A 342 -14.33 15.03 -1.62
C VAL A 342 -15.22 16.25 -1.57
N THR A 343 -15.82 16.65 -2.66
CA THR A 343 -16.75 17.76 -2.73
C THR A 343 -18.14 17.36 -2.24
N ARG A 344 -18.98 18.33 -1.89
CA ARG A 344 -20.37 18.06 -1.49
C ARG A 344 -21.18 17.39 -2.60
N SER A 345 -20.98 17.82 -3.85
CA SER A 345 -21.66 17.22 -5.01
C SER A 345 -21.26 15.76 -5.21
N GLU A 346 -19.98 15.43 -5.05
CA GLU A 346 -19.51 14.02 -5.10
C GLU A 346 -20.09 13.19 -3.96
N CYS A 347 -20.16 13.75 -2.73
CA CYS A 347 -20.81 13.06 -1.62
C CYS A 347 -22.28 12.71 -1.93
N VAL A 348 -23.03 13.67 -2.49
CA VAL A 348 -24.45 13.45 -2.85
C VAL A 348 -24.54 12.41 -3.96
N ALA A 349 -23.71 12.52 -5.01
CA ALA A 349 -23.70 11.57 -6.12
C ALA A 349 -23.38 10.14 -5.65
N MET A 350 -22.36 9.96 -4.81
CA MET A 350 -21.99 8.63 -4.29
C MET A 350 -23.09 8.02 -3.40
N ASN A 351 -23.77 8.82 -2.58
CA ASN A 351 -24.92 8.34 -1.80
C ASN A 351 -26.09 7.92 -2.70
N GLN A 352 -26.37 8.70 -3.76
CA GLN A 352 -27.38 8.33 -4.74
C GLN A 352 -27.00 7.02 -5.46
N MET A 353 -25.76 6.86 -5.89
CA MET A 353 -25.25 5.62 -6.48
C MET A 353 -25.42 4.42 -5.53
N ALA A 354 -25.19 4.61 -4.22
CA ALA A 354 -25.42 3.56 -3.25
C ALA A 354 -26.90 3.13 -3.18
N GLU A 355 -27.83 4.09 -3.25
CA GLU A 355 -29.25 3.82 -3.30
C GLU A 355 -29.65 3.12 -4.61
N GLU A 356 -29.08 3.53 -5.74
CA GLU A 356 -29.32 2.92 -7.06
C GLU A 356 -28.80 1.47 -7.13
N ILE A 357 -27.60 1.19 -6.59
CA ILE A 357 -27.08 -0.17 -6.49
C ILE A 357 -28.02 -1.05 -5.66
N CYS A 358 -28.53 -0.54 -4.54
CA CYS A 358 -29.49 -1.27 -3.73
C CYS A 358 -30.83 -1.49 -4.45
N ALA A 359 -31.28 -0.56 -5.28
CA ALA A 359 -32.54 -0.65 -6.02
C ALA A 359 -32.45 -1.57 -7.22
N SER A 360 -31.30 -1.62 -7.90
CA SER A 360 -31.08 -2.43 -9.11
C SER A 360 -31.20 -3.94 -8.87
N SER A 361 -31.02 -4.38 -7.64
CA SER A 361 -31.14 -5.79 -7.23
C SER A 361 -32.59 -6.24 -6.98
N LEU A 362 -33.52 -5.29 -6.91
CA LEU A 362 -34.95 -5.57 -6.71
C LEU A 362 -35.71 -5.86 -8.03
N LEU A 363 -35.03 -5.75 -9.19
CA LEU A 363 -35.62 -6.10 -10.46
C LEU A 363 -35.52 -7.62 -10.66
N PRO A 364 -36.67 -8.32 -10.95
CA PRO A 364 -36.67 -9.76 -11.15
C PRO A 364 -35.78 -10.14 -12.34
N THR A 365 -35.06 -11.26 -12.21
CA THR A 365 -34.17 -11.86 -13.22
C THR A 365 -34.92 -12.42 -14.46
N ASP A 366 -36.12 -11.96 -14.79
CA ASP A 366 -36.97 -12.50 -15.85
C ASP A 366 -36.58 -12.09 -17.28
N SER A 367 -35.44 -11.46 -17.50
CA SER A 367 -35.04 -11.05 -18.86
C SER A 367 -33.72 -11.68 -19.36
N ARG A 368 -33.17 -12.73 -18.70
CA ARG A 368 -31.92 -13.37 -19.15
C ARG A 368 -32.05 -14.82 -19.66
N GLU A 369 -33.23 -15.39 -19.79
CA GLU A 369 -33.41 -16.77 -20.27
C GLU A 369 -34.03 -16.89 -21.69
N ASN A 370 -34.22 -15.83 -22.48
CA ASN A 370 -34.90 -15.95 -23.80
C ASN A 370 -33.97 -15.89 -25.03
N ASP A 371 -32.64 -16.08 -24.90
CA ASP A 371 -31.77 -16.11 -26.11
C ASP A 371 -30.97 -17.42 -26.28
N LYS A 372 -31.51 -18.57 -25.86
CA LYS A 372 -30.91 -19.89 -26.14
C LYS A 372 -31.91 -20.96 -26.53
N GLU A 373 -32.86 -20.67 -27.36
CA GLU A 373 -33.61 -21.69 -28.13
C GLU A 373 -34.08 -21.10 -29.45
N GLU A 374 -33.18 -21.04 -30.44
CA GLU A 374 -33.47 -21.10 -31.86
C GLU A 374 -32.18 -21.19 -32.62
N ASN A 375 -31.71 -22.41 -32.84
CA ASN A 375 -31.13 -22.91 -34.08
C ASN A 375 -30.68 -24.37 -33.93
N ILE A 376 -31.58 -25.24 -34.35
CA ILE A 376 -31.28 -26.57 -34.82
C ILE A 376 -30.76 -26.50 -36.25
#